data_78a65d36c291609eb03f6106f1641737
#
_entry.id   78a65d36c291609eb03f6106f1641737
#
_cell.length_a   1.000
_cell.length_b   1.000
_cell.length_c   1.000
_cell.angle_alpha   90.00
_cell.angle_beta   90.00
_cell.angle_gamma   90.00
#
_symmetry.space_group_name_H-M   'P 1'
#
loop_
_entity.id
_entity.type
_entity.pdbx_description
1 polymer ?
#
loop_
_entity_poly.entity_id
_entity_poly.type
_entity_poly.pdbx_seq_one_letter_code
_entity_poly.pdbx_strand_id
1 'polypeptide(L)'
;MIIADITRRLQEADIVIADTTPQNPNVFYELGYAHAIGKPTIVLAEKGRELPFDVSGFRTLFYENSIAGKSQIEAGLRKHLEAIMRERGF
;
A
#
# COMPACT_ATOMS: atom_id res chain seq x y z
N MET A 1 -16.22 -10.63 -3.46
CA MET A 1 -15.93 -9.22 -3.12
C MET A 1 -17.21 -8.42 -3.22
N ILE A 2 -17.57 -7.70 -2.17
CA ILE A 2 -18.73 -6.80 -2.18
C ILE A 2 -18.19 -5.39 -2.40
N ILE A 3 -18.38 -4.85 -3.59
CA ILE A 3 -17.76 -3.59 -4.02
C ILE A 3 -18.18 -2.41 -3.14
N ALA A 4 -19.45 -2.32 -2.78
CA ALA A 4 -19.95 -1.21 -1.94
C ALA A 4 -19.27 -1.17 -0.56
N ASP A 5 -19.00 -2.33 0.05
CA ASP A 5 -18.29 -2.39 1.34
C ASP A 5 -16.83 -1.99 1.20
N ILE A 6 -16.17 -2.41 0.12
CA ILE A 6 -14.77 -2.09 -0.13
C ILE A 6 -14.59 -0.59 -0.34
N THR A 7 -15.42 0.02 -1.18
CA THR A 7 -15.33 1.46 -1.46
C THR A 7 -15.61 2.28 -0.20
N ARG A 8 -16.57 1.86 0.62
CA ARG A 8 -16.86 2.53 1.89
C ARG A 8 -15.66 2.48 2.83
N ARG A 9 -15.05 1.29 3.00
CA ARG A 9 -13.88 1.13 3.87
C ARG A 9 -12.71 1.99 3.41
N LEU A 10 -12.49 2.05 2.10
CA LEU A 10 -11.44 2.89 1.54
C LEU A 10 -11.72 4.38 1.74
N GLN A 11 -12.97 4.80 1.59
CA GLN A 11 -13.37 6.19 1.84
C GLN A 11 -13.18 6.59 3.30
N GLU A 12 -13.44 5.68 4.24
CA GLU A 12 -13.32 5.93 5.68
C GLU A 12 -11.88 5.81 6.19
N ALA A 13 -11.00 5.14 5.46
CA ALA A 13 -9.61 4.95 5.87
C ALA A 13 -8.84 6.28 5.81
N ASP A 14 -7.93 6.49 6.76
CA ASP A 14 -6.99 7.60 6.72
C ASP A 14 -5.79 7.28 5.82
N ILE A 15 -5.33 6.06 5.86
CA ILE A 15 -4.18 5.57 5.09
C ILE A 15 -4.52 4.16 4.58
N VAL A 16 -4.13 3.87 3.35
CA VAL A 16 -4.32 2.55 2.74
C VAL A 16 -2.96 1.89 2.58
N ILE A 17 -2.85 0.64 3.03
CA ILE A 17 -1.65 -0.17 2.85
C ILE A 17 -2.05 -1.38 2.01
N ALA A 18 -1.40 -1.55 0.86
CA ALA A 18 -1.72 -2.62 -0.08
C ALA A 18 -0.50 -3.51 -0.32
N ASP A 19 -0.58 -4.78 0.06
CA ASP A 19 0.45 -5.77 -0.27
C ASP A 19 0.11 -6.39 -1.63
N THR A 20 0.96 -6.13 -2.60
CA THR A 20 0.76 -6.57 -3.99
C THR A 20 1.49 -7.87 -4.31
N THR A 21 2.24 -8.45 -3.36
CA THR A 21 3.02 -9.67 -3.61
C THR A 21 2.15 -10.85 -4.00
N PRO A 22 1.07 -11.18 -3.27
CA PRO A 22 0.09 -12.09 -3.82
C PRO A 22 -0.66 -11.37 -4.94
N GLN A 23 -0.51 -11.84 -6.18
CA GLN A 23 -1.22 -11.21 -7.30
C GLN A 23 -2.71 -11.50 -7.20
N ASN A 24 -3.39 -10.60 -6.52
CA ASN A 24 -4.83 -10.66 -6.30
C ASN A 24 -5.50 -9.49 -7.00
N PRO A 25 -6.37 -9.73 -7.99
CA PRO A 25 -7.05 -8.66 -8.70
C PRO A 25 -7.80 -7.69 -7.79
N ASN A 26 -8.31 -8.16 -6.65
CA ASN A 26 -9.01 -7.32 -5.69
C ASN A 26 -8.10 -6.26 -5.08
N VAL A 27 -6.84 -6.61 -4.80
CA VAL A 27 -5.85 -5.67 -4.26
C VAL A 27 -5.57 -4.57 -5.29
N PHE A 28 -5.46 -4.92 -6.56
CA PHE A 28 -5.22 -3.94 -7.63
C PHE A 28 -6.42 -3.02 -7.82
N TYR A 29 -7.64 -3.54 -7.69
CA TYR A 29 -8.85 -2.71 -7.71
C TYR A 29 -8.84 -1.71 -6.55
N GLU A 30 -8.57 -2.18 -5.34
CA GLU A 30 -8.52 -1.36 -4.14
C GLU A 30 -7.46 -0.27 -4.25
N LEU A 31 -6.28 -0.63 -4.76
CA LEU A 31 -5.17 0.30 -4.97
C LEU A 31 -5.54 1.40 -5.97
N GLY A 32 -6.14 1.03 -7.09
CA GLY A 32 -6.59 1.98 -8.09
C GLY A 32 -7.65 2.93 -7.56
N TYR A 33 -8.60 2.39 -6.80
CA TYR A 33 -9.65 3.20 -6.19
C TYR A 33 -9.08 4.18 -5.15
N ALA A 34 -8.22 3.70 -4.27
CA ALA A 34 -7.58 4.55 -3.25
C ALA A 34 -6.80 5.69 -3.90
N HIS A 35 -6.08 5.39 -4.98
CA HIS A 35 -5.35 6.39 -5.74
C HIS A 35 -6.29 7.42 -6.35
N ALA A 36 -7.37 6.97 -6.96
CA ALA A 36 -8.34 7.84 -7.64
C ALA A 36 -9.01 8.83 -6.69
N ILE A 37 -9.28 8.43 -5.45
CA ILE A 37 -9.89 9.31 -4.45
C ILE A 37 -8.86 10.07 -3.61
N GLY A 38 -7.58 9.99 -3.94
CA GLY A 38 -6.51 10.75 -3.29
C GLY A 38 -6.15 10.29 -1.90
N LYS A 39 -6.40 9.03 -1.54
CA LYS A 39 -5.99 8.50 -0.24
C LYS A 39 -4.48 8.30 -0.19
N PRO A 40 -3.82 8.67 0.93
CA PRO A 40 -2.43 8.30 1.15
C PRO A 40 -2.31 6.78 1.10
N THR A 41 -1.43 6.28 0.26
CA THR A 41 -1.31 4.85 -0.01
C THR A 41 0.13 4.40 0.07
N ILE A 42 0.38 3.30 0.76
CA ILE A 42 1.69 2.63 0.80
C ILE A 42 1.54 1.28 0.12
N VAL A 43 2.35 1.04 -0.90
CA VAL A 43 2.37 -0.23 -1.63
C VAL A 43 3.49 -1.09 -1.05
N LEU A 44 3.18 -2.33 -0.69
CA LEU A 44 4.19 -3.32 -0.31
C LEU A 44 4.39 -4.28 -1.47
N ALA A 45 5.65 -4.56 -1.80
CA ALA A 45 5.99 -5.50 -2.85
C ALA A 45 7.26 -6.25 -2.49
N GLU A 46 7.29 -7.56 -2.77
CA GLU A 46 8.48 -8.37 -2.57
C GLU A 46 9.54 -8.02 -3.63
N LYS A 47 10.80 -7.87 -3.19
CA LYS A 47 11.91 -7.61 -4.09
C LYS A 47 12.03 -8.70 -5.15
N GLY A 48 12.31 -8.28 -6.38
CA GLY A 48 12.49 -9.20 -7.51
C GLY A 48 11.20 -9.65 -8.17
N ARG A 49 10.05 -9.26 -7.65
CA ARG A 49 8.77 -9.55 -8.28
C ARG A 49 8.43 -8.48 -9.32
N GLU A 50 7.98 -8.93 -10.48
CA GLU A 50 7.45 -8.07 -11.51
C GLU A 50 6.02 -7.67 -11.15
N LEU A 51 5.74 -6.36 -11.18
CA LEU A 51 4.39 -5.86 -10.93
C LEU A 51 3.71 -5.56 -12.27
N PRO A 52 2.38 -5.81 -12.38
CA PRO A 52 1.67 -5.58 -13.64
C PRO A 52 1.34 -4.11 -13.90
N PHE A 53 1.89 -3.20 -13.10
CA PHE A 53 1.66 -1.76 -13.25
C PHE A 53 2.87 -0.97 -12.73
N ASP A 54 2.95 0.29 -13.14
CA ASP A 54 4.00 1.19 -12.69
C ASP A 54 3.67 1.72 -11.30
N VAL A 55 4.56 1.48 -10.34
CA VAL A 55 4.41 1.92 -8.96
C VAL A 55 5.15 3.23 -8.66
N SER A 56 5.76 3.87 -9.66
CA SER A 56 6.55 5.08 -9.43
C SER A 56 5.74 6.24 -8.86
N GLY A 57 4.41 6.25 -9.05
CA GLY A 57 3.51 7.24 -8.48
C GLY A 57 3.08 6.97 -7.04
N PHE A 58 3.52 5.86 -6.46
CA PHE A 58 3.13 5.45 -5.11
C PHE A 58 4.33 5.39 -4.18
N ARG A 59 4.10 5.61 -2.88
CA ARG A 59 5.06 5.23 -1.86
C ARG A 59 5.14 3.71 -1.84
N THR A 60 6.26 3.15 -2.24
CA THR A 60 6.42 1.71 -2.36
C THR A 60 7.55 1.23 -1.46
N LEU A 61 7.25 0.22 -0.66
CA LEU A 61 8.21 -0.45 0.19
C LEU A 61 8.46 -1.85 -0.37
N PHE A 62 9.67 -2.07 -0.87
CA PHE A 62 10.09 -3.39 -1.34
C PHE A 62 10.71 -4.15 -0.17
N TYR A 63 10.30 -5.39 0.03
CA TYR A 63 10.77 -6.20 1.14
C TYR A 63 11.32 -7.55 0.68
N GLU A 64 12.17 -8.14 1.51
CA GLU A 64 12.65 -9.50 1.34
C GLU A 64 11.79 -10.45 2.17
N ASN A 65 11.41 -11.58 1.56
CA ASN A 65 10.65 -12.61 2.26
C ASN A 65 11.61 -13.46 3.10
N SER A 66 12.04 -12.91 4.22
CA SER A 66 12.99 -13.52 5.15
C SER A 66 12.73 -13.02 6.56
N ILE A 67 13.37 -13.64 7.55
CA ILE A 67 13.27 -13.21 8.97
C ILE A 67 13.78 -11.78 9.13
N ALA A 68 14.92 -11.46 8.51
CA ALA A 68 15.46 -10.10 8.52
C ALA A 68 14.55 -9.10 7.81
N GLY A 69 13.86 -9.54 6.75
CA GLY A 69 12.93 -8.72 5.99
C GLY A 69 11.76 -8.21 6.82
N LYS A 70 11.29 -8.98 7.80
CA LYS A 70 10.20 -8.56 8.68
C LYS A 70 10.53 -7.28 9.44
N SER A 71 11.71 -7.22 10.05
CA SER A 71 12.16 -6.02 10.76
C SER A 71 12.32 -4.83 9.82
N GLN A 72 12.78 -5.07 8.60
CA GLN A 72 12.90 -4.05 7.57
C GLN A 72 11.53 -3.51 7.15
N ILE A 73 10.52 -4.37 7.02
CA ILE A 73 9.15 -3.95 6.71
C ILE A 73 8.62 -3.04 7.81
N GLU A 74 8.76 -3.43 9.06
CA GLU A 74 8.28 -2.64 10.20
C GLU A 74 8.93 -1.26 10.24
N ALA A 75 10.24 -1.19 10.08
CA ALA A 75 10.97 0.08 10.07
C ALA A 75 10.58 0.95 8.86
N GLY A 76 10.45 0.35 7.69
CA GLY A 76 10.05 1.04 6.48
C GLY A 76 8.62 1.57 6.55
N LEU A 77 7.69 0.77 7.06
CA LEU A 77 6.31 1.20 7.27
C LEU A 77 6.23 2.37 8.24
N ARG A 78 6.92 2.29 9.36
CA ARG A 78 6.97 3.38 10.35
C ARG A 78 7.43 4.67 9.69
N LYS A 79 8.51 4.62 8.92
CA LYS A 79 9.07 5.77 8.23
C LYS A 79 8.07 6.39 7.24
N HIS A 80 7.41 5.58 6.44
CA HIS A 80 6.40 6.05 5.49
C HIS A 80 5.17 6.64 6.20
N LEU A 81 4.70 5.97 7.26
CA LEU A 81 3.57 6.46 8.05
C LEU A 81 3.87 7.82 8.69
N GLU A 82 5.05 7.97 9.29
CA GLU A 82 5.47 9.24 9.87
C GLU A 82 5.53 10.37 8.83
N ALA A 83 6.04 10.06 7.63
CA ALA A 83 6.09 11.03 6.54
C ALA A 83 4.69 11.47 6.11
N ILE A 84 3.74 10.52 5.96
CA ILE A 84 2.36 10.82 5.59
C ILE A 84 1.69 11.67 6.68
N MET A 85 1.89 11.32 7.93
CA MET A 85 1.31 12.06 9.06
C MET A 85 1.80 13.51 9.09
N ARG A 86 3.08 13.73 8.84
CA ARG A 86 3.63 15.10 8.74
C ARG A 86 3.01 15.88 7.58
N GLU A 87 2.90 15.24 6.41
CA GLU A 87 2.36 15.88 5.20
C GLU A 87 0.88 16.20 5.31
N ARG A 88 0.12 15.35 5.99
CA ARG A 88 -1.35 15.47 6.11
C ARG A 88 -1.81 16.14 7.40
N GLY A 89 -0.93 16.32 8.38
CA GLY A 89 -1.25 16.97 9.63
C GLY A 89 -2.06 16.13 10.61
N PHE A 90 -1.97 14.81 10.51
CA PHE A 90 -2.65 13.96 11.50
C PHE A 90 -1.83 13.85 12.79
#